data_a793d547a942cbef5fa5af08e957b09e
#
_entry.id   a793d547a942cbef5fa5af08e957b09e
#
_cell.length_a   1.000
_cell.length_b   1.000
_cell.length_c   1.000
_cell.angle_alpha   90.00
_cell.angle_beta   90.00
_cell.angle_gamma   90.00
#
_symmetry.space_group_name_H-M   'P 1'
#
loop_
_entity.id
_entity.type
_entity.pdbx_description
1 polymer ?
#
loop_
_entity_poly.entity_id
_entity_poly.type
_entity_poly.pdbx_seq_one_letter_code
_entity_poly.pdbx_strand_id
1 'polypeptide(L)'
;MRENPPGKGGRLTMEKWDLLDGDGRPLGQTLVRGDKLRPGQYHLVVHIWVEDSKGRLLIQKRAPHLKLMPDTWAVTGGSALAGEDSLTAAARELSEELGIEAAPSDLKLLGRLRRRNSLCDLWRLRRDVPLSALRLQKEEVADARWVSRGQLMEMVKCRRFHHYGSPYFDFLFRSLDGEPDILPVK
;
A
#
# COMPACT_ATOMS: atom_id res chain seq x y z
N MET A 1 10.07 32.89 38.77
CA MET A 1 10.58 32.49 37.47
C MET A 1 10.29 30.99 37.31
N ARG A 2 9.36 30.62 36.46
CA ARG A 2 9.06 29.20 36.15
C ARG A 2 9.59 28.95 34.75
N GLU A 3 10.63 28.12 34.68
CA GLU A 3 11.18 27.70 33.39
C GLU A 3 10.20 26.77 32.69
N ASN A 4 9.85 27.12 31.45
CA ASN A 4 9.10 26.27 30.53
C ASN A 4 10.03 25.15 30.04
N PRO A 5 9.61 23.88 30.03
CA PRO A 5 10.39 22.81 29.40
C PRO A 5 10.42 23.00 27.87
N PRO A 6 11.54 22.64 27.21
CA PRO A 6 11.68 22.80 25.78
C PRO A 6 10.66 21.93 25.03
N GLY A 7 9.89 22.58 24.15
CA GLY A 7 8.95 21.93 23.27
C GLY A 7 9.67 20.86 22.43
N LYS A 8 9.14 19.63 22.44
CA LYS A 8 9.54 18.55 21.52
C LYS A 8 9.16 18.97 20.10
N GLY A 9 10.06 19.68 19.44
CA GLY A 9 10.03 19.86 18.00
C GLY A 9 10.29 18.48 17.37
N GLY A 10 9.22 17.79 16.96
CA GLY A 10 9.33 16.60 16.14
C GLY A 10 10.06 16.97 14.86
N ARG A 11 11.29 16.50 14.73
CA ARG A 11 12.05 16.54 13.47
C ARG A 11 11.23 15.70 12.49
N LEU A 12 10.55 16.34 11.54
CA LEU A 12 9.96 15.66 10.39
C LEU A 12 11.11 14.96 9.65
N THR A 13 11.36 13.72 10.00
CA THR A 13 12.29 12.88 9.25
C THR A 13 11.64 12.62 7.91
N MET A 14 12.14 13.30 6.87
CA MET A 14 11.66 13.06 5.50
C MET A 14 11.95 11.61 5.16
N GLU A 15 10.91 10.86 4.76
CA GLU A 15 11.02 9.48 4.35
C GLU A 15 12.02 9.35 3.21
N LYS A 16 12.84 8.31 3.27
CA LYS A 16 13.77 7.94 2.22
C LYS A 16 13.37 6.59 1.65
N TRP A 17 13.56 6.43 0.37
CA TRP A 17 13.32 5.19 -0.37
C TRP A 17 14.62 4.69 -0.97
N ASP A 18 14.83 3.38 -0.97
CA ASP A 18 15.88 2.76 -1.76
C ASP A 18 15.53 2.83 -3.24
N LEU A 19 16.54 3.14 -4.08
CA LEU A 19 16.39 3.12 -5.51
C LEU A 19 16.72 1.74 -6.06
N LEU A 20 15.86 1.27 -6.96
CA LEU A 20 15.93 -0.01 -7.62
C LEU A 20 16.05 0.18 -9.14
N ASP A 21 16.62 -0.79 -9.83
CA ASP A 21 16.53 -0.90 -11.28
C ASP A 21 15.17 -1.51 -11.72
N GLY A 22 14.97 -1.68 -13.02
CA GLY A 22 13.72 -2.25 -13.58
C GLY A 22 13.47 -3.72 -13.23
N ASP A 23 14.49 -4.43 -12.78
CA ASP A 23 14.41 -5.82 -12.33
C ASP A 23 14.24 -5.92 -10.80
N GLY A 24 14.25 -4.78 -10.10
CA GLY A 24 14.10 -4.70 -8.64
C GLY A 24 15.40 -4.91 -7.87
N ARG A 25 16.56 -4.79 -8.54
CA ARG A 25 17.86 -4.87 -7.87
C ARG A 25 18.22 -3.51 -7.27
N PRO A 26 18.74 -3.48 -6.03
CA PRO A 26 19.17 -2.23 -5.40
C PRO A 26 20.26 -1.52 -6.19
N LEU A 27 20.11 -0.22 -6.38
CA LEU A 27 21.11 0.65 -7.02
C LEU A 27 22.13 1.21 -6.00
N GLY A 28 22.01 0.86 -4.71
CA GLY A 28 22.89 1.37 -3.65
C GLY A 28 22.72 2.87 -3.36
N GLN A 29 21.61 3.45 -3.79
CA GLN A 29 21.27 4.86 -3.63
C GLN A 29 19.90 5.01 -2.96
N THR A 30 19.71 6.10 -2.24
CA THR A 30 18.41 6.46 -1.65
C THR A 30 17.92 7.78 -2.23
N LEU A 31 16.60 7.98 -2.20
CA LEU A 31 15.92 9.20 -2.61
C LEU A 31 15.00 9.68 -1.49
N VAL A 32 14.91 10.98 -1.31
CA VAL A 32 13.93 11.55 -0.37
C VAL A 32 12.54 11.58 -1.02
N ARG A 33 11.50 11.24 -0.27
CA ARG A 33 10.11 11.29 -0.74
C ARG A 33 9.77 12.68 -1.28
N GLY A 34 9.33 12.72 -2.53
CA GLY A 34 9.00 13.96 -3.24
C GLY A 34 10.05 14.39 -4.27
N ASP A 35 11.26 13.86 -4.21
CA ASP A 35 12.27 14.09 -5.24
C ASP A 35 11.95 13.32 -6.53
N LYS A 36 12.54 13.76 -7.64
CA LYS A 36 12.30 13.17 -8.96
C LYS A 36 13.20 11.96 -9.20
N LEU A 37 12.58 10.81 -9.49
CA LEU A 37 13.31 9.66 -10.02
C LEU A 37 13.76 9.92 -11.46
N ARG A 38 14.96 9.42 -11.81
CA ARG A 38 15.47 9.42 -13.20
C ARG A 38 14.87 8.26 -13.99
N PRO A 39 14.87 8.32 -15.33
CA PRO A 39 14.50 7.17 -16.14
C PRO A 39 15.30 5.92 -15.75
N GLY A 40 14.64 4.79 -15.60
CA GLY A 40 15.27 3.53 -15.17
C GLY A 40 15.43 3.37 -13.65
N GLN A 41 15.06 4.36 -12.86
CA GLN A 41 15.02 4.27 -11.40
C GLN A 41 13.58 4.04 -10.93
N TYR A 42 13.45 3.16 -9.95
CA TYR A 42 12.19 2.80 -9.34
C TYR A 42 12.33 2.81 -7.82
N HIS A 43 11.22 2.99 -7.10
CA HIS A 43 11.13 2.70 -5.68
C HIS A 43 10.13 1.56 -5.46
N LEU A 44 10.23 0.89 -4.31
CA LEU A 44 9.30 -0.18 -3.96
C LEU A 44 8.03 0.39 -3.33
N VAL A 45 6.90 -0.11 -3.78
CA VAL A 45 5.56 0.14 -3.22
C VAL A 45 4.93 -1.20 -2.87
N VAL A 46 4.17 -1.24 -1.80
CA VAL A 46 3.41 -2.42 -1.39
C VAL A 46 1.92 -2.11 -1.37
N HIS A 47 1.12 -3.03 -1.88
CA HIS A 47 -0.33 -3.01 -1.75
C HIS A 47 -0.77 -4.28 -1.03
N ILE A 48 -1.56 -4.15 0.03
CA ILE A 48 -2.00 -5.28 0.85
C ILE A 48 -3.51 -5.45 0.73
N TRP A 49 -3.92 -6.55 0.10
CA TRP A 49 -5.30 -6.94 -0.03
C TRP A 49 -5.69 -7.88 1.11
N VAL A 50 -6.49 -7.38 2.05
CA VAL A 50 -7.10 -8.21 3.10
C VAL A 50 -8.37 -8.81 2.53
N GLU A 51 -8.44 -10.15 2.49
CA GLU A 51 -9.57 -10.93 1.99
C GLU A 51 -10.22 -11.69 3.16
N ASP A 52 -11.53 -11.56 3.32
CA ASP A 52 -12.26 -12.30 4.34
C ASP A 52 -12.67 -13.71 3.85
N SER A 53 -13.24 -14.53 4.74
CA SER A 53 -13.73 -15.88 4.44
C SER A 53 -14.86 -15.92 3.41
N LYS A 54 -15.51 -14.77 3.14
CA LYS A 54 -16.58 -14.61 2.15
C LYS A 54 -16.05 -14.09 0.81
N GLY A 55 -14.72 -13.93 0.63
CA GLY A 55 -14.09 -13.40 -0.57
C GLY A 55 -14.30 -11.89 -0.78
N ARG A 56 -14.67 -11.15 0.29
CA ARG A 56 -14.73 -9.68 0.25
C ARG A 56 -13.34 -9.12 0.52
N LEU A 57 -13.09 -7.94 -0.04
CA LEU A 57 -11.84 -7.22 0.08
C LEU A 57 -12.01 -5.98 0.98
N LEU A 58 -11.09 -5.80 1.91
CA LEU A 58 -11.05 -4.60 2.75
C LEU A 58 -10.43 -3.47 1.95
N ILE A 59 -11.13 -2.35 1.90
CA ILE A 59 -10.64 -1.12 1.28
C ILE A 59 -10.69 0.02 2.29
N GLN A 60 -9.82 1.00 2.10
CA GLN A 60 -9.73 2.18 2.95
C GLN A 60 -10.06 3.46 2.18
N LYS A 61 -10.57 4.45 2.87
CA LYS A 61 -10.81 5.79 2.34
C LYS A 61 -9.68 6.71 2.79
N ARG A 62 -8.99 7.31 1.86
CA ARG A 62 -7.90 8.24 2.15
C ARG A 62 -8.42 9.50 2.85
N ALA A 63 -7.64 10.00 3.79
CA ALA A 63 -8.02 11.20 4.53
C ALA A 63 -8.14 12.42 3.59
N PRO A 64 -9.12 13.32 3.84
CA PRO A 64 -9.44 14.42 2.93
C PRO A 64 -8.37 15.50 2.83
N HIS A 65 -7.45 15.57 3.80
CA HIS A 65 -6.36 16.57 3.83
C HIS A 65 -5.09 16.11 3.12
N LEU A 66 -5.05 14.87 2.63
CA LEU A 66 -3.88 14.35 1.90
C LEU A 66 -3.71 15.07 0.56
N LYS A 67 -2.45 15.36 0.20
CA LYS A 67 -2.12 15.99 -1.08
C LYS A 67 -2.40 15.10 -2.29
N LEU A 68 -2.27 13.79 -2.12
CA LEU A 68 -2.43 12.83 -3.20
C LEU A 68 -3.70 12.02 -3.00
N MET A 69 -4.62 12.07 -3.97
CA MET A 69 -5.89 11.33 -3.97
C MET A 69 -6.72 11.52 -2.67
N PRO A 70 -6.98 12.76 -2.22
CA PRO A 70 -7.81 12.99 -1.04
C PRO A 70 -9.21 12.40 -1.22
N ASP A 71 -9.80 11.92 -0.14
CA ASP A 71 -11.20 11.46 -0.08
C ASP A 71 -11.56 10.30 -1.03
N THR A 72 -10.53 9.62 -1.58
CA THR A 72 -10.66 8.52 -2.55
C THR A 72 -10.51 7.18 -1.84
N TRP A 73 -11.32 6.19 -2.22
CA TRP A 73 -11.14 4.81 -1.79
C TRP A 73 -9.92 4.18 -2.48
N ALA A 74 -9.15 3.42 -1.73
CA ALA A 74 -7.92 2.79 -2.19
C ALA A 74 -7.67 1.46 -1.47
N VAL A 75 -6.69 0.71 -1.94
CA VAL A 75 -6.11 -0.41 -1.20
C VAL A 75 -5.15 0.13 -0.13
N THR A 76 -4.99 -0.60 0.98
CA THR A 76 -3.97 -0.34 2.00
C THR A 76 -2.58 -0.52 1.41
N GLY A 77 -1.67 0.42 1.69
CA GLY A 77 -0.30 0.31 1.23
C GLY A 77 0.41 1.63 1.05
N GLY A 78 1.72 1.54 0.88
CA GLY A 78 2.61 2.68 0.74
C GLY A 78 3.96 2.31 0.17
N SER A 79 4.92 3.22 0.32
CA SER A 79 6.29 3.01 -0.15
C SER A 79 7.13 2.33 0.93
N ALA A 80 7.93 1.34 0.54
CA ALA A 80 8.96 0.81 1.42
C ALA A 80 9.97 1.91 1.77
N LEU A 81 10.32 1.99 3.04
CA LEU A 81 11.36 2.88 3.53
C LEU A 81 12.74 2.32 3.17
N ALA A 82 13.75 3.19 3.14
CA ALA A 82 15.12 2.76 2.90
C ALA A 82 15.57 1.70 3.92
N GLY A 83 16.06 0.57 3.42
CA GLY A 83 16.44 -0.59 4.21
C GLY A 83 15.31 -1.58 4.50
N GLU A 84 14.06 -1.30 4.10
CA GLU A 84 12.96 -2.26 4.22
C GLU A 84 12.87 -3.17 3.00
N ASP A 85 12.63 -4.44 3.24
CA ASP A 85 12.14 -5.34 2.19
C ASP A 85 10.61 -5.21 2.01
N SER A 86 10.10 -5.87 0.98
CA SER A 86 8.69 -5.81 0.60
C SER A 86 7.75 -6.34 1.69
N LEU A 87 8.14 -7.41 2.39
CA LEU A 87 7.34 -8.04 3.43
C LEU A 87 7.27 -7.17 4.68
N THR A 88 8.41 -6.61 5.08
CA THR A 88 8.50 -5.67 6.21
C THR A 88 7.65 -4.43 5.97
N ALA A 89 7.77 -3.83 4.77
CA ALA A 89 6.96 -2.69 4.40
C ALA A 89 5.45 -3.02 4.40
N ALA A 90 5.06 -4.20 3.89
CA ALA A 90 3.66 -4.62 3.86
C ALA A 90 3.08 -4.81 5.28
N ALA A 91 3.82 -5.44 6.17
CA ALA A 91 3.39 -5.62 7.56
C ALA A 91 3.29 -4.27 8.30
N ARG A 92 4.25 -3.36 8.12
CA ARG A 92 4.24 -2.03 8.71
C ARG A 92 3.02 -1.21 8.24
N GLU A 93 2.81 -1.07 6.93
CA GLU A 93 1.69 -0.31 6.37
C GLU A 93 0.33 -0.84 6.86
N LEU A 94 0.18 -2.17 6.93
CA LEU A 94 -1.05 -2.80 7.42
C LEU A 94 -1.31 -2.48 8.90
N SER A 95 -0.26 -2.52 9.73
CA SER A 95 -0.32 -2.16 11.14
C SER A 95 -0.57 -0.66 11.35
N GLU A 96 0.15 0.21 10.64
CA GLU A 96 0.03 1.67 10.76
C GLU A 96 -1.33 2.18 10.29
N GLU A 97 -1.76 1.83 9.08
CA GLU A 97 -2.97 2.37 8.48
C GLU A 97 -4.26 1.79 9.07
N LEU A 98 -4.28 0.49 9.40
CA LEU A 98 -5.51 -0.23 9.82
C LEU A 98 -5.43 -0.85 11.22
N GLY A 99 -4.26 -0.85 11.86
CA GLY A 99 -4.04 -1.51 13.15
C GLY A 99 -4.14 -3.03 13.07
N ILE A 100 -3.86 -3.62 11.91
CA ILE A 100 -3.89 -5.08 11.72
C ILE A 100 -2.46 -5.62 11.83
N GLU A 101 -2.19 -6.33 12.92
CA GLU A 101 -0.92 -7.03 13.09
C GLU A 101 -0.95 -8.36 12.33
N ALA A 102 0.03 -8.58 11.45
CA ALA A 102 0.17 -9.81 10.69
C ALA A 102 1.57 -10.40 10.88
N ALA A 103 1.63 -11.70 11.16
CA ALA A 103 2.91 -12.40 11.11
C ALA A 103 3.40 -12.51 9.66
N PRO A 104 4.72 -12.55 9.40
CA PRO A 104 5.27 -12.73 8.07
C PRO A 104 4.66 -13.92 7.30
N SER A 105 4.35 -15.02 8.00
CA SER A 105 3.74 -16.23 7.44
C SER A 105 2.28 -16.04 6.99
N ASP A 106 1.58 -15.00 7.48
CA ASP A 106 0.19 -14.73 7.14
C ASP A 106 0.07 -13.98 5.80
N LEU A 107 1.14 -13.29 5.40
CA LEU A 107 1.21 -12.49 4.20
C LEU A 107 1.71 -13.33 3.02
N LYS A 108 0.91 -13.43 1.98
CA LYS A 108 1.28 -14.12 0.74
C LYS A 108 1.55 -13.09 -0.36
N LEU A 109 2.75 -13.10 -0.93
CA LEU A 109 3.05 -12.31 -2.12
C LEU A 109 2.23 -12.88 -3.30
N LEU A 110 1.46 -12.03 -3.95
CA LEU A 110 0.71 -12.36 -5.17
C LEU A 110 1.56 -12.16 -6.42
N GLY A 111 2.46 -11.16 -6.39
CA GLY A 111 3.42 -10.87 -7.43
C GLY A 111 3.76 -9.39 -7.50
N ARG A 112 4.54 -9.01 -8.52
CA ARG A 112 5.07 -7.66 -8.71
C ARG A 112 4.60 -7.06 -10.02
N LEU A 113 4.12 -5.83 -9.98
CA LEU A 113 3.78 -5.02 -11.15
C LEU A 113 4.78 -3.88 -11.31
N ARG A 114 5.36 -3.73 -12.51
CA ARG A 114 6.17 -2.57 -12.84
C ARG A 114 5.26 -1.43 -13.28
N ARG A 115 5.40 -0.29 -12.65
CA ARG A 115 4.71 0.95 -12.97
C ARG A 115 5.71 1.96 -13.53
N ARG A 116 5.26 3.16 -13.87
CA ARG A 116 6.12 4.19 -14.49
C ARG A 116 7.40 4.48 -13.70
N ASN A 117 7.31 4.55 -12.37
CA ASN A 117 8.40 4.95 -11.48
C ASN A 117 8.45 4.12 -10.18
N SER A 118 7.72 3.03 -10.12
CA SER A 118 7.70 2.15 -8.95
C SER A 118 7.52 0.69 -9.35
N LEU A 119 8.05 -0.18 -8.53
CA LEU A 119 7.74 -1.60 -8.51
C LEU A 119 6.71 -1.80 -7.41
N CYS A 120 5.56 -2.36 -7.75
CA CYS A 120 4.45 -2.53 -6.82
C CYS A 120 4.25 -4.01 -6.51
N ASP A 121 4.56 -4.41 -5.29
CA ASP A 121 4.31 -5.76 -4.79
C ASP A 121 2.90 -5.84 -4.22
N LEU A 122 2.12 -6.80 -4.73
CA LEU A 122 0.79 -7.08 -4.23
C LEU A 122 0.87 -8.22 -3.23
N TRP A 123 0.39 -7.96 -2.03
CA TRP A 123 0.32 -8.92 -0.94
C TRP A 123 -1.14 -9.27 -0.61
N ARG A 124 -1.38 -10.48 -0.14
CA ARG A 124 -2.66 -10.93 0.39
C ARG A 124 -2.53 -11.36 1.85
N LEU A 125 -3.46 -10.87 2.67
CA LEU A 125 -3.76 -11.40 4.00
C LEU A 125 -5.16 -12.02 3.96
N ARG A 126 -5.30 -13.30 4.33
CA ARG A 126 -6.61 -13.93 4.55
C ARG A 126 -6.98 -13.84 6.03
N ARG A 127 -7.96 -13.00 6.34
CA ARG A 127 -8.39 -12.81 7.74
C ARG A 127 -9.77 -12.16 7.82
N ASP A 128 -10.64 -12.72 8.67
CA ASP A 128 -11.88 -12.08 9.07
C ASP A 128 -11.57 -11.04 10.14
N VAL A 129 -11.72 -9.77 9.80
CA VAL A 129 -11.48 -8.64 10.71
C VAL A 129 -12.78 -7.85 10.86
N PRO A 130 -13.37 -7.77 12.07
CA PRO A 130 -14.48 -6.87 12.33
C PRO A 130 -14.05 -5.41 12.12
N LEU A 131 -14.86 -4.60 11.42
CA LEU A 131 -14.53 -3.17 11.20
C LEU A 131 -14.32 -2.42 12.53
N SER A 132 -15.02 -2.83 13.59
CA SER A 132 -14.89 -2.26 14.93
C SER A 132 -13.54 -2.56 15.61
N ALA A 133 -12.78 -3.54 15.11
CA ALA A 133 -11.46 -3.88 15.63
C ALA A 133 -10.34 -3.07 14.94
N LEU A 134 -10.65 -2.39 13.84
CA LEU A 134 -9.67 -1.58 13.12
C LEU A 134 -9.28 -0.34 13.93
N ARG A 135 -8.00 0.00 13.86
CA ARG A 135 -7.43 1.23 14.41
C ARG A 135 -6.90 2.06 13.26
N LEU A 136 -7.78 2.92 12.71
CA LEU A 136 -7.42 3.74 11.56
C LEU A 136 -6.45 4.85 11.96
N GLN A 137 -5.36 4.99 11.22
CA GLN A 137 -4.43 6.10 11.31
C GLN A 137 -5.11 7.34 10.70
N LYS A 138 -5.71 8.18 11.53
CA LYS A 138 -6.57 9.30 11.10
C LYS A 138 -5.87 10.33 10.21
N GLU A 139 -4.55 10.37 10.26
CA GLU A 139 -3.71 11.20 9.41
C GLU A 139 -3.70 10.73 7.96
N GLU A 140 -3.99 9.44 7.70
CA GLU A 140 -3.97 8.85 6.36
C GLU A 140 -5.29 8.20 5.96
N VAL A 141 -6.04 7.64 6.90
CA VAL A 141 -7.24 6.84 6.66
C VAL A 141 -8.46 7.41 7.36
N ALA A 142 -9.46 7.84 6.57
CA ALA A 142 -10.71 8.40 7.08
C ALA A 142 -11.76 7.33 7.39
N ASP A 143 -11.76 6.21 6.64
CA ASP A 143 -12.78 5.16 6.75
C ASP A 143 -12.25 3.83 6.16
N ALA A 144 -12.88 2.72 6.53
CA ALA A 144 -12.59 1.41 5.95
C ALA A 144 -13.87 0.58 5.81
N ARG A 145 -13.94 -0.27 4.77
CA ARG A 145 -15.09 -1.16 4.58
C ARG A 145 -14.76 -2.39 3.77
N TRP A 146 -15.57 -3.41 3.95
CA TRP A 146 -15.57 -4.61 3.13
C TRP A 146 -16.40 -4.40 1.87
N VAL A 147 -15.87 -4.83 0.72
CA VAL A 147 -16.57 -4.81 -0.56
C VAL A 147 -16.40 -6.14 -1.29
N SER A 148 -17.41 -6.55 -2.06
CA SER A 148 -17.25 -7.65 -3.00
C SER A 148 -16.41 -7.19 -4.20
N ARG A 149 -15.85 -8.13 -4.98
CA ARG A 149 -15.13 -7.83 -6.23
C ARG A 149 -15.99 -7.02 -7.21
N GLY A 150 -17.28 -7.36 -7.32
CA GLY A 150 -18.21 -6.61 -8.18
C GLY A 150 -18.42 -5.17 -7.70
N GLN A 151 -18.60 -4.97 -6.39
CA GLN A 151 -18.69 -3.63 -5.80
C GLN A 151 -17.41 -2.81 -6.00
N LEU A 152 -16.23 -3.44 -5.84
CA LEU A 152 -14.95 -2.81 -6.10
C LEU A 152 -14.87 -2.32 -7.55
N MET A 153 -15.20 -3.17 -8.53
CA MET A 153 -15.12 -2.81 -9.93
C MET A 153 -16.14 -1.71 -10.32
N GLU A 154 -17.31 -1.71 -9.72
CA GLU A 154 -18.27 -0.62 -9.91
C GLU A 154 -17.74 0.71 -9.33
N MET A 155 -17.05 0.66 -8.18
CA MET A 155 -16.42 1.84 -7.61
C MET A 155 -15.26 2.36 -8.47
N VAL A 156 -14.49 1.47 -9.10
CA VAL A 156 -13.43 1.84 -10.06
C VAL A 156 -14.05 2.52 -11.28
N LYS A 157 -15.09 1.94 -11.86
CA LYS A 157 -15.82 2.49 -13.00
C LYS A 157 -16.41 3.88 -12.73
N CYS A 158 -17.00 4.06 -11.54
CA CYS A 158 -17.57 5.33 -11.10
C CYS A 158 -16.51 6.31 -10.53
N ARG A 159 -15.21 6.02 -10.64
CA ARG A 159 -14.10 6.85 -10.14
C ARG A 159 -14.15 7.16 -8.64
N ARG A 160 -14.82 6.30 -7.86
CA ARG A 160 -14.82 6.39 -6.39
C ARG A 160 -13.69 5.60 -5.75
N PHE A 161 -13.09 4.67 -6.48
CA PHE A 161 -11.89 3.94 -6.10
C PHE A 161 -10.74 4.32 -7.04
N HIS A 162 -9.52 4.39 -6.50
CA HIS A 162 -8.35 4.74 -7.29
C HIS A 162 -8.15 3.77 -8.45
N HIS A 163 -8.01 4.31 -9.65
CA HIS A 163 -7.85 3.52 -10.87
C HIS A 163 -6.37 3.18 -11.07
N TYR A 164 -5.96 2.00 -10.59
CA TYR A 164 -4.58 1.51 -10.76
C TYR A 164 -4.26 1.03 -12.19
N GLY A 165 -5.24 1.06 -13.10
CA GLY A 165 -5.16 0.51 -14.46
C GLY A 165 -5.84 -0.85 -14.57
N SER A 166 -6.41 -1.17 -15.77
CA SER A 166 -7.08 -2.47 -16.00
C SER A 166 -6.15 -3.66 -15.75
N PRO A 167 -4.88 -3.65 -16.21
CA PRO A 167 -3.96 -4.76 -15.98
C PRO A 167 -3.73 -5.08 -14.49
N TYR A 168 -3.87 -4.06 -13.61
CA TYR A 168 -3.73 -4.25 -12.18
C TYR A 168 -4.86 -5.15 -11.61
N PHE A 169 -6.11 -4.87 -11.97
CA PHE A 169 -7.25 -5.63 -11.45
C PHE A 169 -7.34 -7.02 -12.07
N ASP A 170 -6.97 -7.16 -13.35
CA ASP A 170 -6.89 -8.45 -14.02
C ASP A 170 -5.85 -9.36 -13.36
N PHE A 171 -4.66 -8.81 -13.05
CA PHE A 171 -3.63 -9.48 -12.31
C PHE A 171 -4.10 -9.85 -10.89
N LEU A 172 -4.66 -8.89 -10.15
CA LEU A 172 -5.15 -9.10 -8.79
C LEU A 172 -6.13 -10.26 -8.72
N PHE A 173 -7.17 -10.25 -9.55
CA PHE A 173 -8.23 -11.25 -9.45
C PHE A 173 -7.74 -12.65 -9.84
N ARG A 174 -6.95 -12.78 -10.89
CA ARG A 174 -6.32 -14.07 -11.25
C ARG A 174 -5.44 -14.60 -10.11
N SER A 175 -4.61 -13.75 -9.52
CA SER A 175 -3.75 -14.16 -8.41
C SER A 175 -4.54 -14.54 -7.15
N LEU A 176 -5.67 -13.86 -6.86
CA LEU A 176 -6.57 -14.23 -5.77
C LEU A 176 -7.26 -15.58 -6.03
N ASP A 177 -7.54 -15.92 -7.28
CA ASP A 177 -8.16 -17.18 -7.69
C ASP A 177 -7.14 -18.34 -7.75
N GLY A 178 -5.86 -18.05 -7.50
CA GLY A 178 -4.80 -19.08 -7.43
C GLY A 178 -4.23 -19.44 -8.78
N GLU A 179 -4.50 -18.67 -9.83
CA GLU A 179 -3.83 -18.87 -11.11
C GLU A 179 -2.33 -18.53 -10.97
N PRO A 180 -1.44 -19.36 -11.54
CA PRO A 180 -0.01 -19.12 -11.46
C PRO A 180 0.36 -17.81 -12.18
N ASP A 181 1.36 -17.10 -11.63
CA ASP A 181 1.96 -15.91 -12.21
C ASP A 181 2.25 -16.10 -13.71
N ILE A 182 1.49 -15.43 -14.53
CA ILE A 182 1.90 -15.13 -15.90
C ILE A 182 2.55 -13.76 -15.83
N LEU A 183 3.86 -13.80 -15.91
CA LEU A 183 4.87 -12.75 -15.88
C LEU A 183 4.51 -11.32 -16.31
N PRO A 184 5.41 -10.36 -16.07
CA PRO A 184 5.15 -8.96 -15.85
C PRO A 184 4.47 -8.33 -17.04
N VAL A 185 3.41 -7.62 -16.77
CA VAL A 185 2.88 -6.64 -17.72
C VAL A 185 3.99 -5.61 -17.96
N LYS A 186 4.57 -5.65 -19.18
CA LYS A 186 5.57 -4.69 -19.67
C LYS A 186 4.99 -3.28 -19.73
#